data_120efcb2ed3839e0f7db08816a1781d8
#
_entry.id   120efcb2ed3839e0f7db08816a1781d8
#
_cell.length_a   1.000
_cell.length_b   1.000
_cell.length_c   1.000
_cell.angle_alpha   90.00
_cell.angle_beta   90.00
_cell.angle_gamma   90.00
#
_symmetry.space_group_name_H-M   'P 1'
#
loop_
_entity.id
_entity.type
_entity.pdbx_description
1 polymer ?
#
loop_
_entity_poly.entity_id
_entity_poly.type
_entity_poly.pdbx_seq_one_letter_code
_entity_poly.pdbx_strand_id
1 'polypeptide(L)'
;TSEVENIINIHPRIKGFQILNDNGTHLVSGYAGRWIPDTKARRDSVIRLFRNWKSASNSSPVEGLEVALKRYVNPNQKISIYIFGDDYTGSSYDTVIRTLRRANANRITGKPLARVHAIGFLSPTSNGRFETLMREVTRQNNGTFIALPVR
;
A
#
# COMPACT_ATOMS: atom_id res chain seq x y z
N THR A 1 -10.30 4.51 8.19
CA THR A 1 -11.26 4.18 7.10
C THR A 1 -11.56 5.39 6.23
N SER A 2 -11.83 6.57 6.82
CA SER A 2 -12.24 7.77 6.07
C SER A 2 -11.20 8.23 5.03
N GLU A 3 -9.91 8.15 5.35
CA GLU A 3 -8.86 8.55 4.40
C GLU A 3 -8.77 7.61 3.20
N VAL A 4 -8.89 6.31 3.42
CA VAL A 4 -8.90 5.32 2.33
C VAL A 4 -10.11 5.57 1.42
N GLU A 5 -11.30 5.74 2.01
CA GLU A 5 -12.52 6.03 1.26
C GLU A 5 -12.40 7.34 0.47
N ASN A 6 -11.82 8.36 1.09
CA ASN A 6 -11.61 9.65 0.47
C ASN A 6 -10.70 9.53 -0.76
N ILE A 7 -9.59 8.83 -0.64
CA ILE A 7 -8.68 8.60 -1.77
C ILE A 7 -9.39 7.84 -2.89
N ILE A 8 -10.14 6.79 -2.57
CA ILE A 8 -10.89 6.03 -3.58
C ILE A 8 -11.88 6.94 -4.33
N ASN A 9 -12.58 7.82 -3.60
CA ASN A 9 -13.60 8.67 -4.19
C ASN A 9 -13.02 9.78 -5.06
N ILE A 10 -11.92 10.42 -4.64
CA ILE A 10 -11.36 11.57 -5.34
C ILE A 10 -10.33 11.19 -6.42
N HIS A 11 -9.81 9.97 -6.38
CA HIS A 11 -8.80 9.55 -7.35
C HIS A 11 -9.38 9.59 -8.77
N PRO A 12 -8.64 10.15 -9.75
CA PRO A 12 -9.07 10.09 -11.14
C PRO A 12 -9.31 8.65 -11.60
N ARG A 13 -10.16 8.46 -12.61
CA ARG A 13 -10.41 7.13 -13.18
C ARG A 13 -9.11 6.55 -13.72
N ILE A 14 -8.91 5.28 -13.43
CA ILE A 14 -7.76 4.48 -13.86
C ILE A 14 -8.28 3.17 -14.45
N LYS A 15 -7.37 2.34 -14.95
CA LYS A 15 -7.75 1.06 -15.59
C LYS A 15 -8.30 0.06 -14.57
N GLY A 16 -7.68 -0.01 -13.39
CA GLY A 16 -8.10 -0.93 -12.34
C GLY A 16 -7.37 -0.65 -11.03
N PHE A 17 -7.84 -1.28 -9.97
CA PHE A 17 -7.29 -1.11 -8.62
C PHE A 17 -7.38 -2.42 -7.82
N GLN A 18 -6.71 -2.43 -6.66
CA GLN A 18 -6.78 -3.53 -5.68
C GLN A 18 -6.67 -3.00 -4.26
N ILE A 19 -7.17 -3.79 -3.32
CA ILE A 19 -7.03 -3.52 -1.88
C ILE A 19 -6.60 -4.80 -1.17
N LEU A 20 -5.50 -4.71 -0.44
CA LEU A 20 -4.94 -5.79 0.35
C LEU A 20 -4.76 -5.33 1.79
N ASN A 21 -4.81 -6.28 2.74
CA ASN A 21 -4.39 -5.98 4.10
C ASN A 21 -2.86 -6.13 4.26
N ASP A 22 -2.37 -5.88 5.45
CA ASP A 22 -0.94 -5.96 5.74
C ASP A 22 -0.35 -7.38 5.65
N ASN A 23 -1.18 -8.41 5.68
CA ASN A 23 -0.76 -9.80 5.44
C ASN A 23 -0.79 -10.21 3.96
N GLY A 24 -1.26 -9.33 3.08
CA GLY A 24 -1.38 -9.62 1.66
C GLY A 24 -2.68 -10.31 1.25
N THR A 25 -3.66 -10.37 2.15
CA THR A 25 -4.99 -10.90 1.84
C THR A 25 -5.81 -9.86 1.08
N HIS A 26 -6.42 -10.26 -0.03
CA HIS A 26 -7.25 -9.38 -0.84
C HIS A 26 -8.61 -9.15 -0.21
N LEU A 27 -9.10 -7.91 -0.27
CA LEU A 27 -10.45 -7.57 0.18
C LEU A 27 -11.49 -8.33 -0.66
N VAL A 28 -11.30 -8.37 -1.97
CA VAL A 28 -12.21 -9.08 -2.90
C VAL A 28 -11.49 -10.34 -3.39
N SER A 29 -11.74 -11.46 -2.74
CA SER A 29 -11.03 -12.72 -3.00
C SER A 29 -11.18 -13.20 -4.46
N GLY A 30 -12.33 -12.98 -5.10
CA GLY A 30 -12.56 -13.34 -6.50
C GLY A 30 -11.69 -12.59 -7.50
N TYR A 31 -11.06 -11.49 -7.08
CA TYR A 31 -10.12 -10.72 -7.92
C TYR A 31 -8.66 -10.91 -7.52
N ALA A 32 -8.34 -11.86 -6.65
CA ALA A 32 -6.94 -12.09 -6.27
C ALA A 32 -6.08 -12.41 -7.50
N GLY A 33 -5.01 -11.65 -7.70
CA GLY A 33 -4.13 -11.75 -8.86
C GLY A 33 -4.64 -11.05 -10.13
N ARG A 34 -5.76 -10.36 -10.06
CA ARG A 34 -6.34 -9.57 -11.16
C ARG A 34 -6.63 -8.14 -10.71
N TRP A 35 -6.87 -7.26 -11.67
CA TRP A 35 -7.30 -5.89 -11.36
C TRP A 35 -8.82 -5.82 -11.29
N ILE A 36 -9.33 -5.10 -10.28
CA ILE A 36 -10.75 -4.73 -10.22
C ILE A 36 -10.96 -3.57 -11.20
N PRO A 37 -11.85 -3.70 -12.20
CA PRO A 37 -12.10 -2.61 -13.14
C PRO A 37 -12.60 -1.35 -12.40
N ASP A 38 -12.06 -0.19 -12.77
CA ASP A 38 -12.38 1.06 -12.08
C ASP A 38 -13.65 1.68 -12.64
N THR A 39 -14.78 1.34 -12.01
CA THR A 39 -16.09 1.94 -12.27
C THR A 39 -16.65 2.49 -10.97
N LYS A 40 -17.62 3.42 -11.08
CA LYS A 40 -18.30 3.96 -9.89
C LYS A 40 -18.94 2.84 -9.06
N ALA A 41 -19.61 1.91 -9.72
CA ALA A 41 -20.26 0.78 -9.04
C ALA A 41 -19.24 -0.09 -8.28
N ARG A 42 -18.08 -0.34 -8.87
CA ARG A 42 -17.01 -1.11 -8.23
C ARG A 42 -16.38 -0.36 -7.06
N ARG A 43 -16.14 0.93 -7.20
CA ARG A 43 -15.65 1.76 -6.08
C ARG A 43 -16.63 1.73 -4.91
N ASP A 44 -17.92 1.94 -5.16
CA ASP A 44 -18.94 1.91 -4.13
C ASP A 44 -19.04 0.54 -3.44
N SER A 45 -18.96 -0.54 -4.22
CA SER A 45 -18.96 -1.90 -3.69
C SER A 45 -17.76 -2.18 -2.79
N VAL A 46 -16.57 -1.76 -3.22
CA VAL A 46 -15.33 -1.95 -2.46
C VAL A 46 -15.38 -1.14 -1.15
N ILE A 47 -15.88 0.08 -1.16
CA ILE A 47 -16.01 0.89 0.05
C ILE A 47 -16.94 0.20 1.05
N ARG A 48 -18.06 -0.36 0.60
CA ARG A 48 -18.98 -1.10 1.48
C ARG A 48 -18.30 -2.33 2.10
N LEU A 49 -17.57 -3.09 1.30
CA LEU A 49 -16.83 -4.27 1.79
C LEU A 49 -15.74 -3.86 2.78
N PHE A 50 -15.03 -2.78 2.48
CA PHE A 50 -13.93 -2.28 3.32
C PHE A 50 -14.43 -1.86 4.71
N ARG A 51 -15.57 -1.17 4.78
CA ARG A 51 -16.16 -0.75 6.06
C ARG A 51 -16.44 -1.91 7.01
N ASN A 52 -16.78 -3.07 6.47
CA ASN A 52 -17.13 -4.27 7.22
C ASN A 52 -15.98 -5.28 7.30
N TRP A 53 -14.82 -4.93 6.74
CA TRP A 53 -13.71 -5.87 6.66
C TRP A 53 -13.01 -6.00 8.02
N LYS A 54 -13.11 -7.18 8.58
CA LYS A 54 -12.39 -7.54 9.82
C LYS A 54 -11.23 -8.44 9.44
N SER A 55 -10.03 -7.90 9.49
CA SER A 55 -8.83 -8.67 9.23
C SER A 55 -7.86 -8.54 10.40
N ALA A 56 -7.13 -9.61 10.67
CA ALA A 56 -6.04 -9.56 11.64
C ALA A 56 -4.88 -8.73 11.07
N SER A 57 -4.29 -7.87 11.89
CA SER A 57 -3.10 -7.12 11.56
C SER A 57 -1.89 -7.71 12.27
N ASN A 58 -0.75 -7.74 11.58
CA ASN A 58 0.54 -8.11 12.17
C ASN A 58 1.41 -6.89 12.51
N SER A 59 0.85 -5.70 12.46
CA SER A 59 1.52 -4.42 12.69
C SER A 59 2.75 -4.21 11.78
N SER A 60 2.68 -4.73 10.56
CA SER A 60 3.73 -4.57 9.56
C SER A 60 3.11 -4.59 8.17
N PRO A 61 3.35 -3.57 7.33
CA PRO A 61 2.83 -3.54 5.97
C PRO A 61 3.69 -4.35 4.98
N VAL A 62 4.78 -4.95 5.44
CA VAL A 62 5.81 -5.51 4.56
C VAL A 62 5.27 -6.66 3.73
N GLU A 63 4.55 -7.59 4.34
CA GLU A 63 4.02 -8.77 3.64
C GLU A 63 2.99 -8.37 2.59
N GLY A 64 2.09 -7.45 2.93
CA GLY A 64 1.11 -6.92 1.98
C GLY A 64 1.76 -6.21 0.81
N LEU A 65 2.78 -5.40 1.09
CA LEU A 65 3.53 -4.70 0.06
C LEU A 65 4.30 -5.67 -0.84
N GLU A 66 4.92 -6.70 -0.29
CA GLU A 66 5.58 -7.73 -1.08
C GLU A 66 4.63 -8.45 -2.03
N VAL A 67 3.43 -8.80 -1.56
CA VAL A 67 2.41 -9.40 -2.42
C VAL A 67 2.03 -8.46 -3.55
N ALA A 68 1.79 -7.18 -3.26
CA ALA A 68 1.46 -6.19 -4.27
C ALA A 68 2.57 -6.05 -5.32
N LEU A 69 3.82 -5.96 -4.89
CA LEU A 69 4.96 -5.82 -5.80
C LEU A 69 5.17 -7.07 -6.67
N LYS A 70 5.01 -8.25 -6.10
CA LYS A 70 5.23 -9.51 -6.84
C LYS A 70 4.10 -9.85 -7.79
N ARG A 71 2.85 -9.54 -7.44
CA ARG A 71 1.68 -9.96 -8.22
C ARG A 71 1.19 -8.94 -9.22
N TYR A 72 1.40 -7.65 -8.99
CA TYR A 72 0.74 -6.58 -9.78
C TYR A 72 1.71 -5.69 -10.53
N VAL A 73 2.97 -5.63 -10.15
CA VAL A 73 3.93 -4.70 -10.76
C VAL A 73 4.59 -5.33 -11.99
N ASN A 74 4.56 -4.59 -13.09
CA ASN A 74 5.25 -4.95 -14.33
C ASN A 74 5.67 -3.69 -15.10
N PRO A 75 6.66 -3.78 -16.01
CA PRO A 75 7.20 -2.60 -16.71
C PRO A 75 6.25 -1.97 -17.72
N ASN A 76 5.16 -2.64 -18.08
CA ASN A 76 4.21 -2.18 -19.10
C ASN A 76 3.05 -1.36 -18.52
N GLN A 77 2.98 -1.21 -17.19
CA GLN A 77 1.90 -0.50 -16.51
C GLN A 77 2.45 0.52 -15.53
N LYS A 78 1.80 1.68 -15.44
CA LYS A 78 2.07 2.66 -14.39
C LYS A 78 1.24 2.28 -13.16
N ILE A 79 1.92 2.02 -12.05
CA ILE A 79 1.30 1.54 -10.83
C ILE A 79 1.68 2.47 -9.69
N SER A 80 0.69 2.85 -8.90
CA SER A 80 0.88 3.55 -7.63
C SER A 80 0.35 2.69 -6.49
N ILE A 81 1.14 2.58 -5.43
CA ILE A 81 0.79 1.85 -4.22
C ILE A 81 0.64 2.85 -3.09
N TYR A 82 -0.43 2.75 -2.33
CA TYR A 82 -0.69 3.58 -1.14
C TYR A 82 -0.71 2.67 0.08
N ILE A 83 0.17 2.95 1.04
CA ILE A 83 0.25 2.22 2.30
C ILE A 83 -0.36 3.09 3.39
N PHE A 84 -1.27 2.51 4.17
CA PHE A 84 -1.88 3.17 5.32
C PHE A 84 -1.49 2.41 6.58
N GLY A 85 -0.97 3.11 7.57
CA GLY A 85 -0.58 2.45 8.81
C GLY A 85 -0.21 3.41 9.92
N ASP A 86 0.08 2.86 11.07
CA ASP A 86 0.41 3.61 12.28
C ASP A 86 1.61 3.04 13.03
N ASP A 87 1.95 1.78 12.79
CA ASP A 87 2.99 1.11 13.56
C ASP A 87 3.77 0.10 12.72
N TYR A 88 4.97 -0.24 13.19
CA TYR A 88 5.82 -1.26 12.61
C TYR A 88 6.56 -2.01 13.73
N THR A 89 6.35 -3.31 13.79
CA THR A 89 6.96 -4.18 14.81
C THR A 89 7.92 -5.22 14.23
N GLY A 90 8.23 -5.13 12.95
CA GLY A 90 9.08 -6.09 12.26
C GLY A 90 10.58 -5.91 12.50
N SER A 91 11.36 -6.55 11.64
CA SER A 91 12.82 -6.64 11.75
C SER A 91 13.55 -5.37 11.28
N SER A 92 14.84 -5.51 11.01
CA SER A 92 15.73 -4.42 10.60
C SER A 92 15.21 -3.63 9.40
N TYR A 93 15.24 -2.31 9.49
CA TYR A 93 14.85 -1.41 8.40
C TYR A 93 15.64 -1.67 7.12
N ASP A 94 16.96 -1.84 7.23
CA ASP A 94 17.83 -2.01 6.05
C ASP A 94 17.47 -3.24 5.23
N THR A 95 17.17 -4.35 5.90
CA THR A 95 16.75 -5.59 5.22
C THR A 95 15.43 -5.38 4.47
N VAL A 96 14.45 -4.77 5.14
CA VAL A 96 13.14 -4.48 4.55
C VAL A 96 13.26 -3.54 3.36
N ILE A 97 13.98 -2.44 3.52
CA ILE A 97 14.18 -1.44 2.48
C ILE A 97 14.82 -2.07 1.24
N ARG A 98 15.87 -2.87 1.40
CA ARG A 98 16.54 -3.56 0.28
C ARG A 98 15.63 -4.57 -0.40
N THR A 99 14.90 -5.36 0.37
CA THR A 99 13.97 -6.36 -0.18
C THR A 99 12.89 -5.70 -1.03
N LEU A 100 12.27 -4.65 -0.53
CA LEU A 100 11.23 -3.91 -1.24
C LEU A 100 11.79 -3.20 -2.48
N ARG A 101 12.98 -2.63 -2.36
CA ARG A 101 13.64 -1.95 -3.47
C ARG A 101 13.95 -2.92 -4.61
N ARG A 102 14.43 -4.12 -4.30
CA ARG A 102 14.68 -5.17 -5.30
C ARG A 102 13.40 -5.65 -5.95
N ALA A 103 12.36 -5.90 -5.16
CA ALA A 103 11.07 -6.36 -5.67
C ALA A 103 10.42 -5.35 -6.61
N ASN A 104 10.72 -4.06 -6.43
CA ASN A 104 10.17 -2.94 -7.24
C ASN A 104 11.11 -2.46 -8.33
N ALA A 105 12.26 -3.07 -8.51
CA ALA A 105 13.25 -2.59 -9.48
C ALA A 105 12.99 -3.15 -10.89
N ASN A 106 13.08 -2.27 -11.89
CA ASN A 106 13.17 -2.69 -13.27
C ASN A 106 14.50 -3.43 -13.46
N ARG A 107 14.47 -4.61 -14.04
CA ARG A 107 15.65 -5.46 -14.21
C ARG A 107 16.71 -4.88 -15.14
N ILE A 108 16.30 -4.01 -16.05
CA ILE A 108 17.20 -3.39 -17.04
C ILE A 108 17.76 -2.06 -16.52
N THR A 109 16.87 -1.18 -16.01
CA THR A 109 17.26 0.18 -15.62
C THR A 109 17.60 0.33 -14.15
N GLY A 110 17.16 -0.62 -13.30
CA GLY A 110 17.26 -0.53 -11.85
C GLY A 110 16.30 0.47 -11.19
N LYS A 111 15.50 1.19 -11.97
CA LYS A 111 14.56 2.19 -11.46
C LYS A 111 13.31 1.53 -10.89
N PRO A 112 12.63 2.17 -9.92
CA PRO A 112 11.36 1.67 -9.41
C PRO A 112 10.30 1.54 -10.49
N LEU A 113 9.60 0.40 -10.51
CA LEU A 113 8.48 0.14 -11.43
C LEU A 113 7.19 0.81 -10.94
N ALA A 114 6.88 0.68 -9.65
CA ALA A 114 5.74 1.32 -9.02
C ALA A 114 6.19 2.48 -8.13
N ARG A 115 5.34 3.50 -8.02
CA ARG A 115 5.49 4.53 -6.99
C ARG A 115 4.88 4.02 -5.69
N VAL A 116 5.61 4.11 -4.59
CA VAL A 116 5.13 3.69 -3.29
C VAL A 116 4.95 4.91 -2.41
N HIS A 117 3.69 5.21 -2.07
CA HIS A 117 3.30 6.28 -1.16
C HIS A 117 2.86 5.70 0.17
N ALA A 118 3.02 6.45 1.24
CA ALA A 118 2.55 6.02 2.55
C ALA A 118 1.88 7.15 3.32
N ILE A 119 0.83 6.81 4.04
CA ILE A 119 0.12 7.69 4.96
C ILE A 119 0.22 7.09 6.35
N GLY A 120 0.90 7.80 7.25
CA GLY A 120 1.06 7.40 8.63
C GLY A 120 0.05 8.10 9.54
N PHE A 121 -0.69 7.33 10.32
CA PHE A 121 -1.57 7.85 11.36
C PHE A 121 -0.80 7.90 12.66
N LEU A 122 -0.34 9.10 13.04
CA LEU A 122 0.51 9.29 14.20
C LEU A 122 -0.33 9.62 15.42
N SER A 123 -0.17 8.84 16.49
CA SER A 123 -0.77 9.08 17.79
C SER A 123 0.32 9.21 18.86
N PRO A 124 -0.02 9.72 20.08
CA PRO A 124 0.95 9.78 21.17
C PRO A 124 1.54 8.43 21.58
N THR A 125 0.87 7.32 21.24
CA THR A 125 1.30 5.96 21.54
C THR A 125 2.06 5.30 20.39
N SER A 126 2.18 5.94 19.24
CA SER A 126 2.96 5.43 18.10
C SER A 126 4.44 5.38 18.45
N ASN A 127 5.11 4.29 18.06
CA ASN A 127 6.53 4.10 18.38
C ASN A 127 7.50 4.80 17.41
N GLY A 128 6.99 5.46 16.37
CA GLY A 128 7.81 6.15 15.36
C GLY A 128 8.49 5.24 14.35
N ARG A 129 8.39 3.95 14.49
CA ARG A 129 9.07 3.00 13.60
C ARG A 129 8.43 2.92 12.23
N PHE A 130 7.12 2.99 12.14
CA PHE A 130 6.41 3.04 10.86
C PHE A 130 6.82 4.28 10.05
N GLU A 131 6.82 5.44 10.69
CA GLU A 131 7.23 6.70 10.06
C GLU A 131 8.66 6.62 9.54
N THR A 132 9.60 6.18 10.38
CA THR A 132 11.01 6.06 10.01
C THR A 132 11.20 5.13 8.81
N LEU A 133 10.57 3.95 8.83
CA LEU A 133 10.65 2.98 7.74
C LEU A 133 10.03 3.54 6.46
N MET A 134 8.82 4.09 6.55
CA MET A 134 8.07 4.52 5.37
C MET A 134 8.66 5.78 4.72
N ARG A 135 9.29 6.67 5.47
CA ARG A 135 10.01 7.81 4.88
C ARG A 135 11.10 7.33 3.92
N GLU A 136 11.84 6.30 4.30
CA GLU A 136 12.91 5.77 3.45
C GLU A 136 12.36 4.91 2.31
N VAL A 137 11.37 4.06 2.56
CA VAL A 137 10.72 3.24 1.53
C VAL A 137 10.12 4.12 0.43
N THR A 138 9.37 5.15 0.80
CA THR A 138 8.76 6.04 -0.19
C THR A 138 9.81 6.83 -0.97
N ARG A 139 10.83 7.33 -0.29
CA ARG A 139 11.93 8.07 -0.94
C ARG A 139 12.63 7.22 -2.00
N GLN A 140 12.94 5.97 -1.68
CA GLN A 140 13.65 5.07 -2.61
C GLN A 140 12.77 4.52 -3.73
N ASN A 141 11.46 4.66 -3.63
CA ASN A 141 10.50 4.10 -4.59
C ASN A 141 9.63 5.20 -5.23
N ASN A 142 10.19 6.38 -5.41
CA ASN A 142 9.58 7.52 -6.13
C ASN A 142 8.22 7.95 -5.57
N GLY A 143 8.01 7.80 -4.29
CA GLY A 143 6.77 8.15 -3.63
C GLY A 143 6.93 9.23 -2.58
N THR A 144 5.84 9.46 -1.84
CA THR A 144 5.73 10.50 -0.81
C THR A 144 5.20 9.91 0.47
N PHE A 145 5.74 10.35 1.60
CA PHE A 145 5.21 10.06 2.93
C PHE A 145 4.44 11.27 3.48
N ILE A 146 3.24 10.99 4.00
CA ILE A 146 2.41 11.99 4.68
C ILE A 146 2.07 11.47 6.08
N ALA A 147 2.31 12.32 7.08
CA ALA A 147 1.93 12.04 8.46
C ALA A 147 0.65 12.78 8.80
N LEU A 148 -0.35 12.07 9.30
CA LEU A 148 -1.61 12.63 9.75
C LEU A 148 -1.77 12.41 11.25
N PRO A 149 -1.98 13.47 12.04
CA PRO A 149 -2.23 13.30 13.46
C PRO A 149 -3.58 12.63 13.69
N VAL A 150 -3.61 11.68 14.62
CA VAL A 150 -4.85 11.04 15.08
C VAL A 150 -5.37 11.81 16.28
N ARG A 151 -6.61 12.27 16.19
CA ARG A 151 -7.30 13.00 17.28
C ARG A 151 -8.09 12.07 18.16
#